data_d995ae38e9f7d2cc87532e9306598681
#
_entry.id   d995ae38e9f7d2cc87532e9306598681
#
_cell.length_a   1.000
_cell.length_b   1.000
_cell.length_c   1.000
_cell.angle_alpha   90.00
_cell.angle_beta   90.00
_cell.angle_gamma   90.00
#
_symmetry.space_group_name_H-M   'P 1'
#
loop_
_entity.id
_entity.type
_entity.pdbx_description
1 polymer ?
#
loop_
_entity_poly.entity_id
_entity_poly.type
_entity_poly.pdbx_seq_one_letter_code
_entity_poly.pdbx_strand_id
1 'polypeptide(L)'
;MLKIFKKEGPEKVKWGWAMYDWANNVYSLVITTAIFPVFYNSLTSEKDANGMIIDGTDNVMFLGMEFVNTQLYSYVLATSFLTIIIISPLLSGLADYAGKKKLFMRIFCYIGSAGCVGLYWFDADHLELSMVPFFLASLGFWGSVGFYNAFLPEIAPREEHDRLSAKGYAMGYWSSLIILVICAGMIIGVGTHTTTFCFVLVGLWWFGFAHITFNALPESEIKDLPPGNILAQGFKELVGVARELKGYVHLKRYLGAFFVMSMAIQTIIIMASSFGIKEVGLDETELIITIFV
;
A
#
# COMPACT_ATOMS: atom_id res chain seq x y z
N MET A 1 -25.28 12.84 -3.80
CA MET A 1 -23.87 12.97 -4.20
C MET A 1 -23.38 14.41 -4.34
N LEU A 2 -24.10 15.33 -4.97
CA LEU A 2 -23.70 16.73 -5.20
C LEU A 2 -23.50 17.61 -3.94
N LYS A 3 -24.12 17.29 -2.79
CA LYS A 3 -23.91 18.03 -1.53
C LYS A 3 -22.56 17.77 -0.84
N ILE A 4 -21.84 16.69 -1.22
CA ILE A 4 -20.57 16.30 -0.62
C ILE A 4 -19.43 17.24 -1.06
N PHE A 5 -19.53 17.82 -2.26
CA PHE A 5 -18.52 18.73 -2.82
C PHE A 5 -18.62 20.18 -2.34
N LYS A 6 -19.64 20.54 -1.53
CA LYS A 6 -19.89 21.89 -1.03
C LYS A 6 -19.41 22.14 0.40
N LYS A 7 -18.48 21.33 0.93
CA LYS A 7 -17.89 21.59 2.24
C LYS A 7 -16.87 22.71 2.14
N GLU A 8 -16.91 23.64 3.07
CA GLU A 8 -15.97 24.75 3.18
C GLU A 8 -15.21 24.69 4.51
N GLY A 9 -14.04 25.31 4.57
CA GLY A 9 -13.24 25.39 5.79
C GLY A 9 -12.71 24.05 6.31
N PRO A 10 -12.59 23.89 7.66
CA PRO A 10 -11.98 22.71 8.28
C PRO A 10 -12.64 21.38 7.91
N GLU A 11 -13.95 21.35 7.71
CA GLU A 11 -14.67 20.13 7.31
C GLU A 11 -14.32 19.67 5.90
N LYS A 12 -13.99 20.59 4.99
CA LYS A 12 -13.48 20.25 3.65
C LYS A 12 -12.13 19.56 3.73
N VAL A 13 -11.25 20.05 4.59
CA VAL A 13 -9.91 19.47 4.80
C VAL A 13 -10.00 18.07 5.37
N LYS A 14 -10.81 17.87 6.44
CA LYS A 14 -11.04 16.56 7.06
C LYS A 14 -11.64 15.55 6.08
N TRP A 15 -12.62 15.99 5.28
CA TRP A 15 -13.20 15.13 4.26
C TRP A 15 -12.20 14.79 3.16
N GLY A 16 -11.45 15.78 2.68
CA GLY A 16 -10.42 15.59 1.67
C GLY A 16 -9.30 14.67 2.15
N TRP A 17 -8.95 14.72 3.44
CA TRP A 17 -8.01 13.80 4.05
C TRP A 17 -8.56 12.36 3.98
N ALA A 18 -9.78 12.10 4.44
CA ALA A 18 -10.40 10.78 4.39
C ALA A 18 -10.57 10.24 2.94
N MET A 19 -10.65 11.11 1.93
CA MET A 19 -10.68 10.72 0.52
C MET A 19 -9.36 10.11 0.04
N TYR A 20 -8.26 10.23 0.79
CA TYR A 20 -7.04 9.56 0.40
C TYR A 20 -7.13 8.04 0.58
N ASP A 21 -7.79 7.56 1.63
CA ASP A 21 -8.05 6.14 1.82
C ASP A 21 -8.96 5.59 0.71
N TRP A 22 -9.97 6.38 0.28
CA TRP A 22 -10.76 6.05 -0.91
C TRP A 22 -9.89 5.89 -2.17
N ALA A 23 -8.84 6.70 -2.29
CA ALA A 23 -7.97 6.66 -3.45
C ALA A 23 -6.97 5.48 -3.40
N ASN A 24 -6.30 5.25 -2.26
CA ASN A 24 -5.13 4.37 -2.20
C ASN A 24 -5.42 2.95 -1.71
N ASN A 25 -6.49 2.72 -0.94
CA ASN A 25 -6.75 1.41 -0.34
C ASN A 25 -7.07 0.33 -1.39
N VAL A 26 -7.49 0.73 -2.58
CA VAL A 26 -7.64 -0.14 -3.74
C VAL A 26 -6.36 -0.90 -4.09
N TYR A 27 -5.18 -0.30 -3.88
CA TYR A 27 -3.91 -0.98 -4.05
C TYR A 27 -3.76 -2.13 -3.05
N SER A 28 -3.99 -1.87 -1.77
CA SER A 28 -3.79 -2.86 -0.71
C SER A 28 -4.70 -4.07 -0.88
N LEU A 29 -6.00 -3.86 -1.06
CA LEU A 29 -6.94 -4.97 -1.15
C LEU A 29 -6.93 -5.63 -2.54
N VAL A 30 -7.02 -4.85 -3.61
CA VAL A 30 -7.20 -5.40 -4.96
C VAL A 30 -5.90 -5.94 -5.53
N ILE A 31 -4.79 -5.17 -5.44
CA ILE A 31 -3.50 -5.62 -5.96
C ILE A 31 -2.84 -6.60 -4.97
N THR A 32 -2.45 -6.13 -3.79
CA THR A 32 -1.57 -6.89 -2.90
C THR A 32 -2.25 -8.13 -2.32
N THR A 33 -3.55 -8.04 -2.00
CA THR A 33 -4.23 -9.15 -1.33
C THR A 33 -4.98 -10.06 -2.29
N ALA A 34 -5.74 -9.51 -3.25
CA ALA A 34 -6.68 -10.32 -4.02
C ALA A 34 -6.13 -10.78 -5.38
N ILE A 35 -5.80 -9.86 -6.29
CA ILE A 35 -5.63 -10.20 -7.71
C ILE A 35 -4.18 -10.55 -8.07
N PHE A 36 -3.19 -9.76 -7.62
CA PHE A 36 -1.81 -9.97 -8.04
C PHE A 36 -1.22 -11.30 -7.56
N PRO A 37 -1.44 -11.78 -6.31
CA PRO A 37 -0.94 -13.10 -5.90
C PRO A 37 -1.50 -14.24 -6.74
N VAL A 38 -2.79 -14.17 -7.09
CA VAL A 38 -3.46 -15.17 -7.96
C VAL A 38 -2.87 -15.14 -9.35
N PHE A 39 -2.81 -13.96 -9.96
CA PHE A 39 -2.23 -13.74 -11.29
C PHE A 39 -0.78 -14.20 -11.37
N TYR A 40 0.04 -13.82 -10.38
CA TYR A 40 1.45 -14.19 -10.30
C TYR A 40 1.64 -15.70 -10.20
N ASN A 41 0.87 -16.34 -9.31
CA ASN A 41 0.90 -17.81 -9.18
C ASN A 41 0.46 -18.50 -10.49
N SER A 42 -0.55 -17.97 -11.16
CA SER A 42 -1.05 -18.58 -12.41
C SER A 42 -0.04 -18.54 -13.56
N LEU A 43 0.86 -17.55 -13.54
CA LEU A 43 1.93 -17.41 -14.54
C LEU A 43 3.23 -18.15 -14.18
N THR A 44 3.44 -18.45 -12.90
CA THR A 44 4.71 -18.98 -12.38
C THR A 44 4.59 -20.39 -11.81
N SER A 45 3.47 -21.07 -12.00
CA SER A 45 3.26 -22.45 -11.59
C SER A 45 2.53 -23.24 -12.67
N GLU A 46 2.85 -24.51 -12.83
CA GLU A 46 2.08 -25.40 -13.70
C GLU A 46 0.87 -25.94 -12.93
N LYS A 47 -0.25 -26.11 -13.62
CA LYS A 47 -1.49 -26.65 -13.07
C LYS A 47 -1.79 -28.02 -13.71
N ASP A 48 -2.29 -28.94 -12.92
CA ASP A 48 -2.80 -30.21 -13.42
C ASP A 48 -4.14 -30.05 -14.18
N ALA A 49 -4.69 -31.17 -14.69
CA ALA A 49 -5.96 -31.17 -15.39
C ALA A 49 -7.17 -30.72 -14.54
N ASN A 50 -7.01 -30.70 -13.21
CA ASN A 50 -8.02 -30.25 -12.24
C ASN A 50 -7.81 -28.80 -11.81
N GLY A 51 -6.77 -28.10 -12.33
CA GLY A 51 -6.43 -26.72 -11.99
C GLY A 51 -5.60 -26.57 -10.71
N MET A 52 -5.15 -27.66 -10.08
CA MET A 52 -4.27 -27.62 -8.91
C MET A 52 -2.82 -27.41 -9.31
N ILE A 53 -2.08 -26.67 -8.50
CA ILE A 53 -0.65 -26.47 -8.70
C ILE A 53 0.10 -27.79 -8.55
N ILE A 54 0.94 -28.11 -9.52
CA ILE A 54 1.80 -29.31 -9.46
C ILE A 54 2.98 -28.98 -8.55
N ASP A 55 3.17 -29.77 -7.49
CA ASP A 55 4.28 -29.59 -6.55
C ASP A 55 5.64 -29.54 -7.26
N GLY A 56 6.45 -28.55 -6.90
CA GLY A 56 7.80 -28.36 -7.45
C GLY A 56 7.86 -27.62 -8.80
N THR A 57 6.73 -27.20 -9.38
CA THR A 57 6.69 -26.41 -10.62
C THR A 57 6.59 -24.90 -10.36
N ASP A 58 6.58 -24.49 -9.10
CA ASP A 58 6.45 -23.12 -8.65
C ASP A 58 7.80 -22.41 -8.39
N ASN A 59 8.87 -23.01 -8.86
CA ASN A 59 10.20 -22.42 -8.83
C ASN A 59 10.42 -21.43 -9.97
N VAL A 60 10.98 -20.27 -9.64
CA VAL A 60 11.29 -19.17 -10.56
C VAL A 60 12.74 -18.76 -10.46
N MET A 61 13.32 -18.37 -11.58
CA MET A 61 14.67 -17.81 -11.60
C MET A 61 14.62 -16.29 -11.47
N PHE A 62 15.38 -15.74 -10.53
CA PHE A 62 15.49 -14.30 -10.31
C PHE A 62 16.93 -13.93 -9.94
N LEU A 63 17.54 -13.05 -10.72
CA LEU A 63 18.96 -12.64 -10.58
C LEU A 63 19.94 -13.82 -10.52
N GLY A 64 19.67 -14.89 -11.28
CA GLY A 64 20.49 -16.08 -11.34
C GLY A 64 20.35 -17.03 -10.13
N MET A 65 19.39 -16.82 -9.26
CA MET A 65 19.04 -17.68 -8.12
C MET A 65 17.64 -18.25 -8.31
N GLU A 66 17.44 -19.47 -7.81
CA GLU A 66 16.15 -20.14 -7.82
C GLU A 66 15.39 -19.84 -6.52
N PHE A 67 14.11 -19.47 -6.65
CA PHE A 67 13.19 -19.20 -5.53
C PHE A 67 11.87 -19.89 -5.77
N VAL A 68 11.19 -20.26 -4.71
CA VAL A 68 9.75 -20.53 -4.77
C VAL A 68 9.04 -19.18 -5.06
N ASN A 69 8.09 -19.17 -5.97
CA ASN A 69 7.42 -17.95 -6.42
C ASN A 69 6.85 -17.11 -5.27
N THR A 70 6.22 -17.74 -4.26
CA THR A 70 5.69 -17.05 -3.06
C THR A 70 6.79 -16.46 -2.18
N GLN A 71 7.98 -17.04 -2.17
CA GLN A 71 9.15 -16.47 -1.48
C GLN A 71 9.62 -15.20 -2.21
N LEU A 72 9.74 -15.24 -3.54
CA LEU A 72 10.13 -14.07 -4.33
C LEU A 72 9.14 -12.91 -4.12
N TYR A 73 7.83 -13.18 -4.21
CA TYR A 73 6.78 -12.21 -3.90
C TYR A 73 6.98 -11.56 -2.52
N SER A 74 7.21 -12.39 -1.50
CA SER A 74 7.40 -11.95 -0.11
C SER A 74 8.68 -11.12 0.04
N TYR A 75 9.78 -11.50 -0.63
CA TYR A 75 11.04 -10.77 -0.59
C TYR A 75 10.94 -9.41 -1.27
N VAL A 76 10.22 -9.29 -2.37
CA VAL A 76 9.98 -7.98 -3.03
C VAL A 76 9.20 -7.06 -2.11
N LEU A 77 8.13 -7.55 -1.46
CA LEU A 77 7.39 -6.78 -0.46
C LEU A 77 8.27 -6.38 0.72
N ALA A 78 8.99 -7.33 1.31
CA ALA A 78 9.89 -7.06 2.43
C ALA A 78 10.96 -6.01 2.07
N THR A 79 11.51 -6.08 0.86
CA THR A 79 12.48 -5.11 0.37
C THR A 79 11.86 -3.71 0.23
N SER A 80 10.60 -3.60 -0.23
CA SER A 80 9.90 -2.32 -0.29
C SER A 80 9.68 -1.74 1.11
N PHE A 81 9.30 -2.57 2.10
CA PHE A 81 9.13 -2.13 3.49
C PHE A 81 10.45 -1.68 4.11
N LEU A 82 11.52 -2.45 3.93
CA LEU A 82 12.85 -2.08 4.41
C LEU A 82 13.33 -0.76 3.80
N THR A 83 13.08 -0.57 2.51
CA THR A 83 13.43 0.68 1.81
C THR A 83 12.69 1.86 2.43
N ILE A 84 11.38 1.73 2.71
CA ILE A 84 10.60 2.79 3.36
C ILE A 84 11.07 3.02 4.80
N ILE A 85 11.35 1.98 5.58
CA ILE A 85 11.87 2.12 6.95
C ILE A 85 13.16 2.95 6.98
N ILE A 86 14.05 2.74 6.01
CA ILE A 86 15.33 3.46 5.92
C ILE A 86 15.13 4.90 5.43
N ILE A 87 14.29 5.10 4.41
CA ILE A 87 14.12 6.40 3.73
C ILE A 87 13.15 7.31 4.49
N SER A 88 12.10 6.77 5.11
CA SER A 88 11.02 7.55 5.74
C SER A 88 11.52 8.55 6.79
N PRO A 89 12.43 8.22 7.71
CA PRO A 89 12.93 9.19 8.68
C PRO A 89 13.68 10.37 8.05
N LEU A 90 14.43 10.08 6.98
CA LEU A 90 15.19 11.10 6.26
C LEU A 90 14.24 12.07 5.54
N LEU A 91 13.22 11.51 4.87
CA LEU A 91 12.23 12.28 4.14
C LEU A 91 11.25 13.02 5.05
N SER A 92 10.87 12.44 6.20
CA SER A 92 10.00 13.11 7.19
C SER A 92 10.66 14.35 7.75
N GLY A 93 11.93 14.26 8.18
CA GLY A 93 12.69 15.42 8.61
C GLY A 93 12.76 16.51 7.54
N LEU A 94 13.09 16.15 6.30
CA LEU A 94 13.13 17.09 5.18
C LEU A 94 11.75 17.71 4.89
N ALA A 95 10.69 16.90 4.95
CA ALA A 95 9.32 17.35 4.68
C ALA A 95 8.81 18.31 5.76
N ASP A 96 9.14 18.05 7.02
CA ASP A 96 8.74 18.89 8.15
C ASP A 96 9.43 20.25 8.11
N TYR A 97 10.74 20.30 7.84
CA TYR A 97 11.47 21.56 7.74
C TYR A 97 11.10 22.37 6.49
N ALA A 98 10.98 21.71 5.35
CA ALA A 98 10.65 22.38 4.10
C ALA A 98 9.16 22.74 3.96
N GLY A 99 8.29 22.32 4.89
CA GLY A 99 6.83 22.48 4.76
C GLY A 99 6.24 21.72 3.57
N LYS A 100 6.90 20.65 3.12
CA LYS A 100 6.57 19.97 1.85
C LYS A 100 5.99 18.57 2.02
N LYS A 101 5.33 18.27 3.13
CA LYS A 101 4.70 16.96 3.38
C LYS A 101 3.80 16.52 2.22
N LYS A 102 2.99 17.45 1.72
CA LYS A 102 2.08 17.20 0.59
C LYS A 102 2.81 16.87 -0.71
N LEU A 103 3.99 17.47 -0.94
CA LEU A 103 4.81 17.15 -2.11
C LEU A 103 5.33 15.70 -2.05
N PHE A 104 5.87 15.27 -0.90
CA PHE A 104 6.35 13.89 -0.74
C PHE A 104 5.21 12.89 -0.86
N MET A 105 4.06 13.17 -0.25
CA MET A 105 2.86 12.36 -0.41
C MET A 105 2.46 12.20 -1.89
N ARG A 106 2.52 13.29 -2.69
CA ARG A 106 2.26 13.24 -4.14
C ARG A 106 3.29 12.39 -4.88
N ILE A 107 4.57 12.57 -4.59
CA ILE A 107 5.65 11.82 -5.26
C ILE A 107 5.43 10.32 -5.05
N PHE A 108 5.22 9.88 -3.82
CA PHE A 108 4.96 8.47 -3.53
C PHE A 108 3.65 7.97 -4.14
N CYS A 109 2.60 8.78 -4.11
CA CYS A 109 1.34 8.46 -4.79
C CYS A 109 1.55 8.22 -6.29
N TYR A 110 2.31 9.08 -6.95
CA TYR A 110 2.57 8.97 -8.39
C TYR A 110 3.48 7.78 -8.72
N ILE A 111 4.51 7.52 -7.91
CA ILE A 111 5.33 6.32 -8.03
C ILE A 111 4.48 5.06 -7.87
N GLY A 112 3.62 5.01 -6.85
CA GLY A 112 2.75 3.87 -6.58
C GLY A 112 1.72 3.64 -7.69
N SER A 113 1.05 4.70 -8.13
CA SER A 113 0.08 4.63 -9.23
C SER A 113 0.73 4.21 -10.54
N ALA A 114 1.90 4.76 -10.86
CA ALA A 114 2.68 4.36 -12.04
C ALA A 114 3.15 2.90 -11.94
N GLY A 115 3.54 2.44 -10.74
CA GLY A 115 3.85 1.04 -10.48
C GLY A 115 2.65 0.13 -10.77
N CYS A 116 1.45 0.49 -10.29
CA CYS A 116 0.23 -0.27 -10.61
C CYS A 116 -0.02 -0.34 -12.13
N VAL A 117 0.10 0.79 -12.84
CA VAL A 117 -0.05 0.79 -14.31
C VAL A 117 1.04 -0.04 -14.98
N GLY A 118 2.28 0.00 -14.46
CA GLY A 118 3.41 -0.76 -14.96
C GLY A 118 3.20 -2.28 -14.89
N LEU A 119 2.40 -2.79 -13.96
CA LEU A 119 2.02 -4.20 -13.88
C LEU A 119 1.24 -4.71 -15.11
N TYR A 120 0.73 -3.81 -15.95
CA TYR A 120 0.12 -4.18 -17.22
C TYR A 120 1.09 -4.97 -18.13
N TRP A 121 2.38 -4.64 -18.09
CA TRP A 121 3.44 -5.30 -18.88
C TRP A 121 4.15 -6.41 -18.11
N PHE A 122 3.50 -6.99 -17.10
CA PHE A 122 4.08 -8.09 -16.34
C PHE A 122 4.27 -9.31 -17.22
N ASP A 123 5.50 -9.83 -17.23
CA ASP A 123 5.93 -10.99 -18.01
C ASP A 123 6.73 -11.94 -17.11
N ALA A 124 6.31 -13.21 -17.06
CA ALA A 124 6.97 -14.23 -16.23
C ALA A 124 8.36 -14.64 -16.77
N ASP A 125 8.60 -14.46 -18.08
CA ASP A 125 9.88 -14.77 -18.69
C ASP A 125 10.96 -13.72 -18.34
N HIS A 126 10.55 -12.53 -17.88
CA HIS A 126 11.42 -11.41 -17.53
C HIS A 126 11.10 -10.87 -16.12
N LEU A 127 11.17 -11.77 -15.11
CA LEU A 127 10.77 -11.45 -13.73
C LEU A 127 11.55 -10.29 -13.10
N GLU A 128 12.83 -10.11 -13.46
CA GLU A 128 13.66 -9.02 -12.95
C GLU A 128 13.07 -7.64 -13.27
N LEU A 129 12.55 -7.48 -14.48
CA LEU A 129 11.91 -6.23 -14.90
C LEU A 129 10.46 -6.15 -14.42
N SER A 130 9.74 -7.27 -14.43
CA SER A 130 8.33 -7.35 -14.09
C SER A 130 8.05 -7.14 -12.60
N MET A 131 8.99 -7.46 -11.72
CA MET A 131 8.89 -7.19 -10.28
C MET A 131 9.17 -5.74 -9.90
N VAL A 132 9.81 -4.94 -10.77
CA VAL A 132 10.08 -3.52 -10.50
C VAL A 132 8.77 -2.71 -10.33
N PRO A 133 7.76 -2.79 -11.22
CA PRO A 133 6.47 -2.16 -11.01
C PRO A 133 5.79 -2.56 -9.70
N PHE A 134 5.85 -3.83 -9.30
CA PHE A 134 5.27 -4.30 -8.05
C PHE A 134 5.99 -3.71 -6.84
N PHE A 135 7.32 -3.69 -6.86
CA PHE A 135 8.14 -3.01 -5.85
C PHE A 135 7.79 -1.52 -5.74
N LEU A 136 7.70 -0.81 -6.87
CA LEU A 136 7.37 0.63 -6.90
C LEU A 136 5.95 0.91 -6.41
N ALA A 137 4.98 0.06 -6.74
CA ALA A 137 3.62 0.16 -6.26
C ALA A 137 3.56 0.04 -4.72
N SER A 138 4.25 -0.95 -4.15
CA SER A 138 4.37 -1.15 -2.70
C SER A 138 5.11 0.02 -2.02
N LEU A 139 6.25 0.42 -2.58
CA LEU A 139 7.04 1.56 -2.07
C LEU A 139 6.21 2.85 -2.05
N GLY A 140 5.49 3.12 -3.13
CA GLY A 140 4.62 4.29 -3.28
C GLY A 140 3.47 4.28 -2.28
N PHE A 141 2.83 3.13 -2.08
CA PHE A 141 1.74 3.00 -1.12
C PHE A 141 2.21 3.30 0.31
N TRP A 142 3.17 2.56 0.81
CA TRP A 142 3.65 2.71 2.18
C TRP A 142 4.33 4.05 2.44
N GLY A 143 5.06 4.58 1.44
CA GLY A 143 5.65 5.90 1.52
C GLY A 143 4.60 7.01 1.61
N SER A 144 3.55 6.93 0.80
CA SER A 144 2.48 7.94 0.82
C SER A 144 1.63 7.90 2.10
N VAL A 145 1.36 6.70 2.64
CA VAL A 145 0.60 6.50 3.88
C VAL A 145 1.31 7.12 5.08
N GLY A 146 2.64 7.07 5.14
CA GLY A 146 3.42 7.73 6.18
C GLY A 146 3.16 9.24 6.25
N PHE A 147 3.22 9.93 5.11
CA PHE A 147 2.93 11.37 5.03
C PHE A 147 1.44 11.68 5.20
N TYR A 148 0.55 10.84 4.71
CA TYR A 148 -0.89 10.95 4.90
C TYR A 148 -1.27 10.96 6.39
N ASN A 149 -0.74 10.01 7.16
CA ASN A 149 -0.98 9.92 8.60
C ASN A 149 -0.39 11.14 9.37
N ALA A 150 0.71 11.72 8.89
CA ALA A 150 1.32 12.88 9.51
C ALA A 150 0.45 14.16 9.41
N PHE A 151 -0.55 14.22 8.52
CA PHE A 151 -1.50 15.32 8.46
C PHE A 151 -2.59 15.26 9.53
N LEU A 152 -2.92 14.08 10.07
CA LEU A 152 -4.02 13.92 10.99
C LEU A 152 -3.96 14.85 12.23
N PRO A 153 -2.80 14.99 12.92
CA PRO A 153 -2.69 15.91 14.05
C PRO A 153 -2.76 17.41 13.66
N GLU A 154 -2.50 17.74 12.38
CA GLU A 154 -2.51 19.12 11.90
C GLU A 154 -3.94 19.59 11.52
N ILE A 155 -4.80 18.64 11.12
CA ILE A 155 -6.13 18.95 10.57
C ILE A 155 -7.28 18.72 11.53
N ALA A 156 -7.06 17.99 12.63
CA ALA A 156 -8.09 17.64 13.59
C ALA A 156 -7.55 17.61 15.04
N PRO A 157 -8.38 18.01 16.03
CA PRO A 157 -8.04 17.82 17.43
C PRO A 157 -8.04 16.32 17.79
N ARG A 158 -7.30 15.96 18.84
CA ARG A 158 -7.05 14.57 19.24
C ARG A 158 -8.34 13.75 19.45
N GLU A 159 -9.38 14.39 19.94
CA GLU A 159 -10.69 13.77 20.23
C GLU A 159 -11.40 13.29 18.95
N GLU A 160 -11.03 13.83 17.81
CA GLU A 160 -11.62 13.48 16.51
C GLU A 160 -10.78 12.48 15.70
N HIS A 161 -9.55 12.16 16.11
CA HIS A 161 -8.63 11.33 15.33
C HIS A 161 -9.21 9.96 15.04
N ASP A 162 -9.77 9.28 16.06
CA ASP A 162 -10.31 7.92 15.90
C ASP A 162 -11.51 7.92 14.95
N ARG A 163 -12.42 8.89 15.10
CA ARG A 163 -13.59 9.02 14.23
C ARG A 163 -13.22 9.32 12.79
N LEU A 164 -12.22 10.17 12.59
CA LEU A 164 -11.78 10.56 11.25
C LEU A 164 -11.02 9.42 10.57
N SER A 165 -10.15 8.73 11.30
CA SER A 165 -9.45 7.53 10.82
C SER A 165 -10.42 6.40 10.48
N ALA A 166 -11.37 6.10 11.34
CA ALA A 166 -12.40 5.08 11.07
C ALA A 166 -13.23 5.42 9.82
N LYS A 167 -13.53 6.71 9.61
CA LYS A 167 -14.23 7.17 8.40
C LYS A 167 -13.38 6.97 7.15
N GLY A 168 -12.10 7.32 7.17
CA GLY A 168 -11.17 7.10 6.07
C GLY A 168 -11.10 5.61 5.73
N TYR A 169 -10.88 4.78 6.74
CA TYR A 169 -10.82 3.33 6.60
C TYR A 169 -12.08 2.75 5.96
N ALA A 170 -13.27 3.13 6.45
CA ALA A 170 -14.54 2.69 5.86
C ALA A 170 -14.67 3.10 4.39
N MET A 171 -14.28 4.34 4.06
CA MET A 171 -14.27 4.82 2.67
C MET A 171 -13.31 4.00 1.80
N GLY A 172 -12.11 3.68 2.31
CA GLY A 172 -11.13 2.85 1.63
C GLY A 172 -11.63 1.43 1.36
N TYR A 173 -12.32 0.80 2.30
CA TYR A 173 -12.96 -0.50 2.08
C TYR A 173 -14.02 -0.45 0.99
N TRP A 174 -14.90 0.56 1.01
CA TRP A 174 -15.93 0.70 -0.02
C TRP A 174 -15.35 0.90 -1.41
N SER A 175 -14.30 1.71 -1.55
CA SER A 175 -13.65 1.91 -2.84
C SER A 175 -13.00 0.62 -3.36
N SER A 176 -12.32 -0.10 -2.46
CA SER A 176 -11.67 -1.37 -2.79
C SER A 176 -12.68 -2.43 -3.19
N LEU A 177 -13.82 -2.50 -2.50
CA LEU A 177 -14.91 -3.40 -2.82
C LEU A 177 -15.49 -3.13 -4.23
N ILE A 178 -15.74 -1.85 -4.54
CA ILE A 178 -16.24 -1.45 -5.85
C ILE A 178 -15.27 -1.87 -6.96
N ILE A 179 -13.99 -1.60 -6.80
CA ILE A 179 -12.97 -1.97 -7.79
C ILE A 179 -12.81 -3.48 -7.88
N LEU A 180 -12.85 -4.19 -6.75
CA LEU A 180 -12.76 -5.65 -6.74
C LEU A 180 -13.93 -6.29 -7.50
N VAL A 181 -15.15 -5.80 -7.31
CA VAL A 181 -16.35 -6.25 -8.07
C VAL A 181 -16.19 -6.00 -9.57
N ILE A 182 -15.71 -4.82 -9.95
CA ILE A 182 -15.46 -4.49 -11.37
C ILE A 182 -14.40 -5.43 -11.94
N CYS A 183 -13.28 -5.63 -11.25
CA CYS A 183 -12.21 -6.53 -11.69
C CYS A 183 -12.68 -7.99 -11.77
N ALA A 184 -13.41 -8.47 -10.76
CA ALA A 184 -13.99 -9.81 -10.78
C ALA A 184 -14.96 -9.99 -11.95
N GLY A 185 -15.82 -9.00 -12.19
CA GLY A 185 -16.72 -8.99 -13.35
C GLY A 185 -15.98 -9.04 -14.69
N MET A 186 -14.84 -8.35 -14.82
CA MET A 186 -14.00 -8.41 -16.01
C MET A 186 -13.34 -9.79 -16.16
N ILE A 187 -12.74 -10.32 -15.10
CA ILE A 187 -12.04 -11.61 -15.13
C ILE A 187 -13.00 -12.77 -15.41
N ILE A 188 -14.13 -12.81 -14.72
CA ILE A 188 -15.13 -13.89 -14.87
C ILE A 188 -15.94 -13.75 -16.17
N GLY A 189 -16.33 -12.53 -16.53
CA GLY A 189 -17.22 -12.28 -17.66
C GLY A 189 -16.53 -12.22 -19.02
N VAL A 190 -15.27 -11.73 -19.05
CA VAL A 190 -14.51 -11.53 -20.31
C VAL A 190 -13.34 -12.51 -20.43
N GLY A 191 -12.71 -12.86 -19.31
CA GLY A 191 -11.61 -13.84 -19.25
C GLY A 191 -10.39 -13.31 -18.49
N THR A 192 -9.54 -14.24 -18.08
CA THR A 192 -8.35 -13.98 -17.25
C THR A 192 -7.32 -13.05 -17.91
N HIS A 193 -7.32 -12.93 -19.25
CA HIS A 193 -6.48 -11.97 -19.97
C HIS A 193 -6.79 -10.51 -19.63
N THR A 194 -7.92 -10.22 -18.97
CA THR A 194 -8.28 -8.88 -18.52
C THR A 194 -7.65 -8.51 -17.19
N THR A 195 -6.97 -9.41 -16.50
CA THR A 195 -6.36 -9.17 -15.18
C THR A 195 -5.38 -8.00 -15.20
N THR A 196 -4.57 -7.87 -16.24
CA THR A 196 -3.62 -6.77 -16.38
C THR A 196 -4.30 -5.39 -16.51
N PHE A 197 -5.51 -5.33 -17.09
CA PHE A 197 -6.32 -4.10 -17.14
C PHE A 197 -6.84 -3.71 -15.74
N CYS A 198 -7.05 -4.67 -14.84
CA CYS A 198 -7.40 -4.36 -13.45
C CYS A 198 -6.29 -3.57 -12.76
N PHE A 199 -5.03 -3.87 -13.04
CA PHE A 199 -3.89 -3.13 -12.50
C PHE A 199 -3.87 -1.68 -12.99
N VAL A 200 -4.13 -1.48 -14.28
CA VAL A 200 -4.26 -0.13 -14.86
C VAL A 200 -5.43 0.63 -14.21
N LEU A 201 -6.58 -0.02 -14.04
CA LEU A 201 -7.74 0.58 -13.40
C LEU A 201 -7.43 1.05 -11.97
N VAL A 202 -6.76 0.20 -11.17
CA VAL A 202 -6.33 0.55 -9.81
C VAL A 202 -5.37 1.74 -9.82
N GLY A 203 -4.38 1.75 -10.70
CA GLY A 203 -3.41 2.85 -10.82
C GLY A 203 -4.08 4.17 -11.19
N LEU A 204 -4.98 4.16 -12.19
CA LEU A 204 -5.73 5.34 -12.61
C LEU A 204 -6.72 5.83 -11.54
N TRP A 205 -7.38 4.90 -10.82
CA TRP A 205 -8.25 5.23 -9.70
C TRP A 205 -7.47 5.95 -8.60
N TRP A 206 -6.36 5.36 -8.18
CA TRP A 206 -5.51 5.95 -7.14
C TRP A 206 -5.01 7.34 -7.55
N PHE A 207 -4.40 7.45 -8.72
CA PHE A 207 -3.93 8.72 -9.26
C PHE A 207 -5.06 9.77 -9.33
N GLY A 208 -6.20 9.42 -9.90
CA GLY A 208 -7.31 10.36 -10.12
C GLY A 208 -7.92 10.86 -8.81
N PHE A 209 -8.31 9.96 -7.91
CA PHE A 209 -8.97 10.33 -6.66
C PHE A 209 -8.04 10.99 -5.64
N ALA A 210 -6.73 10.69 -5.65
CA ALA A 210 -5.76 11.36 -4.78
C ALA A 210 -5.70 12.89 -4.99
N HIS A 211 -6.03 13.39 -6.18
CA HIS A 211 -6.07 14.82 -6.45
C HIS A 211 -7.13 15.55 -5.64
N ILE A 212 -8.22 14.89 -5.24
CA ILE A 212 -9.23 15.46 -4.34
C ILE A 212 -8.56 15.81 -3.00
N THR A 213 -7.77 14.88 -2.47
CA THR A 213 -7.01 15.07 -1.24
C THR A 213 -5.96 16.17 -1.39
N PHE A 214 -5.17 16.14 -2.46
CA PHE A 214 -4.13 17.14 -2.68
C PHE A 214 -4.68 18.57 -2.84
N ASN A 215 -5.90 18.73 -3.36
CA ASN A 215 -6.55 20.01 -3.49
C ASN A 215 -7.24 20.46 -2.17
N ALA A 216 -7.53 19.55 -1.27
CA ALA A 216 -8.19 19.85 0.00
C ALA A 216 -7.21 20.09 1.15
N LEU A 217 -6.06 19.39 1.17
CA LEU A 217 -5.06 19.54 2.22
C LEU A 217 -4.35 20.88 2.13
N PRO A 218 -4.09 21.54 3.28
CA PRO A 218 -3.28 22.77 3.31
C PRO A 218 -1.82 22.48 2.93
N GLU A 219 -1.08 23.51 2.55
CA GLU A 219 0.37 23.45 2.57
C GLU A 219 0.85 23.52 4.02
N SER A 220 1.84 22.69 4.37
CA SER A 220 2.43 22.72 5.72
C SER A 220 3.26 24.01 5.89
N GLU A 221 3.32 24.52 7.11
CA GLU A 221 4.14 25.68 7.44
C GLU A 221 5.63 25.37 7.22
N ILE A 222 6.32 26.31 6.59
CA ILE A 222 7.79 26.25 6.43
C ILE A 222 8.39 26.58 7.78
N LYS A 223 9.16 25.67 8.34
CA LYS A 223 9.97 25.91 9.53
C LYS A 223 11.38 26.33 9.11
N ASP A 224 12.01 27.18 9.88
CA ASP A 224 13.41 27.56 9.65
C ASP A 224 14.30 26.32 9.58
N LEU A 225 15.03 26.19 8.47
CA LEU A 225 15.98 25.10 8.29
C LEU A 225 17.07 25.23 9.34
N PRO A 226 17.26 24.22 10.19
CA PRO A 226 18.38 24.26 11.12
C PRO A 226 19.71 24.27 10.36
N PRO A 227 20.72 24.98 10.86
CA PRO A 227 22.02 25.03 10.21
C PRO A 227 22.66 23.63 10.19
N GLY A 228 23.00 23.13 8.99
CA GLY A 228 23.72 21.86 8.83
C GLY A 228 23.07 20.89 7.84
N ASN A 229 23.58 19.65 7.84
CA ASN A 229 23.06 18.59 6.96
C ASN A 229 21.73 18.05 7.51
N ILE A 230 20.63 18.30 6.77
CA ILE A 230 19.25 17.94 7.13
C ILE A 230 19.13 16.42 7.34
N LEU A 231 19.80 15.61 6.53
CA LEU A 231 19.78 14.15 6.66
C LEU A 231 20.39 13.69 8.00
N ALA A 232 21.52 14.31 8.37
CA ALA A 232 22.16 14.01 9.65
C ALA A 232 21.30 14.44 10.84
N GLN A 233 20.53 15.52 10.68
CA GLN A 233 19.62 15.99 11.73
C GLN A 233 18.40 15.09 11.88
N GLY A 234 17.75 14.65 10.79
CA GLY A 234 16.66 13.68 10.85
C GLY A 234 17.09 12.38 11.56
N PHE A 235 18.29 11.89 11.26
CA PHE A 235 18.83 10.73 11.97
C PHE A 235 19.12 11.02 13.45
N LYS A 236 19.63 12.20 13.79
CA LYS A 236 19.89 12.62 15.17
C LYS A 236 18.60 12.76 15.98
N GLU A 237 17.53 13.26 15.37
CA GLU A 237 16.19 13.31 16.01
C GLU A 237 15.66 11.91 16.31
N LEU A 238 15.77 10.97 15.36
CA LEU A 238 15.39 9.57 15.61
C LEU A 238 16.15 8.96 16.78
N VAL A 239 17.46 9.17 16.84
CA VAL A 239 18.27 8.70 17.97
C VAL A 239 17.85 9.39 19.27
N GLY A 240 17.47 10.69 19.22
CA GLY A 240 16.90 11.44 20.33
C GLY A 240 15.62 10.80 20.85
N VAL A 241 14.65 10.59 19.97
CA VAL A 241 13.36 9.93 20.29
C VAL A 241 13.58 8.52 20.85
N ALA A 242 14.47 7.73 20.23
CA ALA A 242 14.81 6.39 20.73
C ALA A 242 15.45 6.42 22.13
N ARG A 243 16.21 7.47 22.43
CA ARG A 243 16.81 7.69 23.76
C ARG A 243 15.78 8.10 24.79
N GLU A 244 14.88 9.03 24.45
CA GLU A 244 13.77 9.43 25.31
C GLU A 244 12.82 8.28 25.62
N LEU A 245 12.53 7.43 24.61
CA LEU A 245 11.70 6.24 24.76
C LEU A 245 12.21 5.28 25.84
N LYS A 246 13.52 5.29 26.12
CA LYS A 246 14.09 4.44 27.19
C LYS A 246 13.47 4.75 28.56
N GLY A 247 13.07 5.99 28.82
CA GLY A 247 12.41 6.42 30.07
C GLY A 247 10.95 5.96 30.22
N TYR A 248 10.26 5.62 29.12
CA TYR A 248 8.83 5.33 29.12
C TYR A 248 8.55 3.80 29.05
N VAL A 249 8.58 3.13 30.21
CA VAL A 249 8.43 1.65 30.28
C VAL A 249 7.09 1.18 29.70
N HIS A 250 5.99 1.84 30.02
CA HIS A 250 4.66 1.49 29.53
C HIS A 250 4.55 1.67 28.02
N LEU A 251 5.08 2.75 27.47
CA LEU A 251 5.11 3.01 26.02
C LEU A 251 5.93 1.96 25.29
N LYS A 252 7.09 1.55 25.81
CA LYS A 252 7.89 0.46 25.22
C LYS A 252 7.13 -0.86 25.19
N ARG A 253 6.44 -1.22 26.26
CA ARG A 253 5.62 -2.44 26.32
C ARG A 253 4.47 -2.37 25.32
N TYR A 254 3.80 -1.24 25.25
CA TYR A 254 2.74 -1.01 24.26
C TYR A 254 3.25 -1.14 22.83
N LEU A 255 4.36 -0.47 22.48
CA LEU A 255 4.97 -0.56 21.15
C LEU A 255 5.42 -1.98 20.80
N GLY A 256 5.98 -2.72 21.77
CA GLY A 256 6.35 -4.13 21.56
C GLY A 256 5.13 -5.03 21.30
N ALA A 257 4.08 -4.90 22.11
CA ALA A 257 2.83 -5.65 21.90
C ALA A 257 2.16 -5.27 20.57
N PHE A 258 2.09 -3.98 20.23
CA PHE A 258 1.56 -3.48 18.97
C PHE A 258 2.35 -4.00 17.78
N PHE A 259 3.69 -4.02 17.86
CA PHE A 259 4.55 -4.57 16.81
C PHE A 259 4.22 -6.04 16.53
N VAL A 260 4.18 -6.87 17.57
CA VAL A 260 3.88 -8.32 17.42
C VAL A 260 2.48 -8.53 16.85
N MET A 261 1.47 -7.82 17.36
CA MET A 261 0.09 -7.92 16.88
C MET A 261 -0.03 -7.45 15.43
N SER A 262 0.55 -6.32 15.09
CA SER A 262 0.52 -5.78 13.72
C SER A 262 1.23 -6.69 12.73
N MET A 263 2.37 -7.28 13.13
CA MET A 263 3.12 -8.23 12.32
C MET A 263 2.26 -9.47 12.00
N ALA A 264 1.58 -10.03 13.02
CA ALA A 264 0.70 -11.19 12.82
C ALA A 264 -0.47 -10.87 11.87
N ILE A 265 -1.16 -9.75 12.10
CA ILE A 265 -2.31 -9.33 11.26
C ILE A 265 -1.87 -9.08 9.82
N GLN A 266 -0.78 -8.34 9.62
CA GLN A 266 -0.29 -8.03 8.28
C GLN A 266 0.18 -9.28 7.52
N THR A 267 0.82 -10.22 8.22
CA THR A 267 1.22 -11.51 7.63
C THR A 267 -0.01 -12.29 7.16
N ILE A 268 -1.06 -12.37 7.98
CA ILE A 268 -2.31 -13.04 7.60
C ILE A 268 -2.90 -12.38 6.35
N ILE A 269 -3.02 -11.05 6.33
CA ILE A 269 -3.61 -10.33 5.19
C ILE A 269 -2.81 -10.56 3.90
N ILE A 270 -1.49 -10.47 3.97
CA ILE A 270 -0.60 -10.58 2.79
C ILE A 270 -0.56 -12.03 2.28
N MET A 271 -0.55 -13.00 3.18
CA MET A 271 -0.40 -14.43 2.83
C MET A 271 -1.73 -15.15 2.57
N ALA A 272 -2.88 -14.53 2.89
CA ALA A 272 -4.19 -15.17 2.81
C ALA A 272 -4.47 -15.78 1.43
N SER A 273 -4.21 -15.05 0.37
CA SER A 273 -4.47 -15.53 -1.01
C SER A 273 -3.54 -16.67 -1.40
N SER A 274 -2.24 -16.53 -1.11
CA SER A 274 -1.27 -17.61 -1.40
C SER A 274 -1.56 -18.88 -0.60
N PHE A 275 -1.98 -18.74 0.65
CA PHE A 275 -2.41 -19.85 1.51
C PHE A 275 -3.69 -20.50 0.96
N GLY A 276 -4.67 -19.70 0.55
CA GLY A 276 -5.91 -20.19 -0.06
C GLY A 276 -5.67 -21.05 -1.30
N ILE A 277 -4.76 -20.61 -2.17
CA ILE A 277 -4.42 -21.35 -3.40
C ILE A 277 -3.61 -22.61 -3.08
N LYS A 278 -2.50 -22.49 -2.34
CA LYS A 278 -1.51 -23.56 -2.18
C LYS A 278 -1.91 -24.62 -1.14
N GLU A 279 -2.50 -24.20 -0.02
CA GLU A 279 -2.78 -25.09 1.11
C GLU A 279 -4.25 -25.53 1.14
N VAL A 280 -5.18 -24.63 0.75
CA VAL A 280 -6.62 -24.96 0.76
C VAL A 280 -7.08 -25.49 -0.59
N GLY A 281 -6.35 -25.22 -1.68
CA GLY A 281 -6.67 -25.67 -3.04
C GLY A 281 -7.84 -24.92 -3.67
N LEU A 282 -8.08 -23.67 -3.27
CA LEU A 282 -9.11 -22.83 -3.87
C LEU A 282 -8.73 -22.45 -5.30
N ASP A 283 -9.71 -22.50 -6.21
CA ASP A 283 -9.52 -21.92 -7.54
C ASP A 283 -9.57 -20.38 -7.51
N GLU A 284 -9.21 -19.74 -8.63
CA GLU A 284 -9.16 -18.29 -8.72
C GLU A 284 -10.51 -17.61 -8.42
N THR A 285 -11.61 -18.24 -8.85
CA THR A 285 -12.96 -17.70 -8.65
C THR A 285 -13.41 -17.87 -7.19
N GLU A 286 -13.16 -19.04 -6.62
CA GLU A 286 -13.48 -19.34 -5.21
C GLU A 286 -12.70 -18.42 -4.27
N LEU A 287 -11.42 -18.17 -4.58
CA LEU A 287 -10.61 -17.26 -3.79
C LEU A 287 -11.12 -15.82 -3.83
N ILE A 288 -11.45 -15.30 -5.02
CA ILE A 288 -12.03 -13.96 -5.16
C ILE A 288 -13.34 -13.84 -4.38
N ILE A 289 -14.21 -14.85 -4.47
CA ILE A 289 -15.46 -14.88 -3.70
C ILE A 289 -15.19 -14.91 -2.20
N THR A 290 -14.21 -15.71 -1.75
CA THR A 290 -13.85 -15.83 -0.32
C THR A 290 -13.31 -14.51 0.24
N ILE A 291 -12.52 -13.75 -0.53
CA ILE A 291 -12.01 -12.44 -0.11
C ILE A 291 -13.15 -11.40 -0.08
N PHE A 292 -14.19 -11.59 -0.90
CA PHE A 292 -15.32 -10.68 -0.97
C PHE A 292 -16.27 -10.81 0.22
N VAL A 293 -16.44 -11.99 0.81
CA VAL A 293 -17.33 -12.29 1.94
C VAL A 293 -16.67 -11.95 3.27
#